data_117977dea0a3e23159ebab1180a91b8e
#
_entry.id   117977dea0a3e23159ebab1180a91b8e
#
_cell.length_a   1.000
_cell.length_b   1.000
_cell.length_c   1.000
_cell.angle_alpha   90.00
_cell.angle_beta   90.00
_cell.angle_gamma   90.00
#
_symmetry.space_group_name_H-M   'P 1'
#
loop_
_entity.id
_entity.type
_entity.pdbx_description
1 polymer ?
#
loop_
_entity_poly.entity_id
_entity_poly.type
_entity_poly.pdbx_seq_one_letter_code
_entity_poly.pdbx_strand_id
1 'polypeptide(L)'
;NTRIEHVTDLDDIFRQSDYITLHLHFNKSTANIIDQDAVSKMKGGVRIINLARGGLVSDDAIIDGLESGRVAKYITDFPDNHLVQTKNVVAMPHLGASTPESETNCAIMAADELRDYLENGNITNSVNLPDLTMRRSGDCRICVIHKNVPTVLSSIVKLFSDLEINVENLINKSKKELAYTMIDIDRKVGDAMIEAIEGLDNIIKVRILK
;
A
#
# COMPACT_ATOMS: atom_id res chain seq x y z
N ASN A 1 -7.83 -4.18 -31.43
CA ASN A 1 -7.03 -3.07 -30.84
C ASN A 1 -7.95 -2.20 -30.02
N THR A 2 -7.97 -2.40 -28.71
CA THR A 2 -8.68 -1.51 -27.79
C THR A 2 -7.82 -0.26 -27.61
N ARG A 3 -8.30 0.87 -28.10
CA ARG A 3 -7.64 2.16 -27.91
C ARG A 3 -7.98 2.65 -26.50
N ILE A 4 -6.97 2.80 -25.65
CA ILE A 4 -7.12 3.43 -24.32
C ILE A 4 -6.86 4.92 -24.51
N GLU A 5 -7.79 5.74 -24.02
CA GLU A 5 -7.67 7.19 -23.97
C GLU A 5 -7.42 7.62 -22.54
N HIS A 6 -6.39 8.44 -22.33
CA HIS A 6 -6.09 9.00 -21.02
C HIS A 6 -6.74 10.37 -20.90
N VAL A 7 -7.71 10.50 -19.99
CA VAL A 7 -8.45 11.73 -19.71
C VAL A 7 -8.14 12.19 -18.30
N THR A 8 -7.82 13.46 -18.12
CA THR A 8 -7.46 14.06 -16.82
C THR A 8 -8.58 14.89 -16.20
N ASP A 9 -9.56 15.32 -17.01
CA ASP A 9 -10.73 16.06 -16.56
C ASP A 9 -11.89 15.08 -16.24
N LEU A 10 -12.36 15.08 -15.00
CA LEU A 10 -13.48 14.25 -14.59
C LEU A 10 -14.78 14.61 -15.33
N ASP A 11 -15.01 15.86 -15.62
CA ASP A 11 -16.20 16.31 -16.35
C ASP A 11 -16.29 15.71 -17.75
N ASP A 12 -15.14 15.51 -18.41
CA ASP A 12 -15.10 14.84 -19.70
C ASP A 12 -15.43 13.35 -19.59
N ILE A 13 -14.98 12.69 -18.50
CA ILE A 13 -15.35 11.32 -18.21
C ILE A 13 -16.85 11.22 -17.99
N PHE A 14 -17.43 12.12 -17.19
CA PHE A 14 -18.87 12.12 -16.91
C PHE A 14 -19.70 12.32 -18.17
N ARG A 15 -19.34 13.28 -19.01
CA ARG A 15 -20.08 13.59 -20.23
C ARG A 15 -20.02 12.51 -21.31
N GLN A 16 -18.96 11.72 -21.36
CA GLN A 16 -18.69 10.79 -22.46
C GLN A 16 -18.99 9.33 -22.12
N SER A 17 -19.03 8.97 -20.83
CA SER A 17 -19.10 7.57 -20.41
C SER A 17 -20.53 7.03 -20.39
N ASP A 18 -20.69 5.81 -20.87
CA ASP A 18 -21.92 5.01 -20.73
C ASP A 18 -21.83 4.10 -19.48
N TYR A 19 -20.62 3.77 -19.06
CA TYR A 19 -20.30 3.02 -17.83
C TYR A 19 -19.17 3.74 -17.10
N ILE A 20 -19.34 3.92 -15.80
CA ILE A 20 -18.32 4.49 -14.91
C ILE A 20 -18.02 3.46 -13.82
N THR A 21 -16.76 3.08 -13.66
CA THR A 21 -16.30 2.22 -12.56
C THR A 21 -15.26 2.95 -11.72
N LEU A 22 -15.40 2.87 -10.41
CA LEU A 22 -14.51 3.55 -9.46
C LEU A 22 -13.43 2.62 -8.96
N HIS A 23 -12.19 3.12 -8.94
CA HIS A 23 -11.00 2.42 -8.45
C HIS A 23 -10.14 3.35 -7.58
N LEU A 24 -10.80 4.10 -6.69
CA LEU A 24 -10.19 5.16 -5.88
C LEU A 24 -10.13 4.75 -4.40
N HIS A 25 -9.12 5.23 -3.70
CA HIS A 25 -9.11 5.23 -2.24
C HIS A 25 -10.03 6.32 -1.71
N PHE A 26 -10.75 6.04 -0.62
CA PHE A 26 -11.50 7.05 0.09
C PHE A 26 -10.58 7.97 0.89
N ASN A 27 -10.69 9.26 0.68
CA ASN A 27 -10.04 10.33 1.45
C ASN A 27 -10.84 11.63 1.30
N LYS A 28 -10.37 12.72 1.93
CA LYS A 28 -11.06 14.01 1.88
C LYS A 28 -11.27 14.59 0.47
N SER A 29 -10.39 14.27 -0.47
CA SER A 29 -10.50 14.78 -1.86
C SER A 29 -11.33 13.89 -2.77
N THR A 30 -11.60 12.65 -2.38
CA THR A 30 -12.40 11.69 -3.14
C THR A 30 -13.77 11.41 -2.52
N ALA A 31 -14.05 11.96 -1.33
CA ALA A 31 -15.35 11.86 -0.69
C ALA A 31 -16.43 12.47 -1.60
N ASN A 32 -17.48 11.71 -1.87
CA ASN A 32 -18.58 12.08 -2.75
C ASN A 32 -18.11 12.60 -4.14
N ILE A 33 -17.05 11.98 -4.71
CA ILE A 33 -16.58 12.35 -6.04
C ILE A 33 -17.67 12.17 -7.11
N ILE A 34 -18.63 11.30 -6.85
CA ILE A 34 -19.90 11.21 -7.57
C ILE A 34 -20.98 11.83 -6.67
N ASP A 35 -21.20 13.10 -6.83
CA ASP A 35 -22.21 13.89 -6.18
C ASP A 35 -23.35 14.30 -7.16
N GLN A 36 -24.25 15.16 -6.73
CA GLN A 36 -25.36 15.65 -7.55
C GLN A 36 -24.88 16.41 -8.80
N ASP A 37 -23.84 17.20 -8.70
CA ASP A 37 -23.24 17.93 -9.81
C ASP A 37 -22.64 16.96 -10.84
N ALA A 38 -21.86 15.98 -10.37
CA ALA A 38 -21.31 14.91 -11.21
C ALA A 38 -22.42 14.13 -11.96
N VAL A 39 -23.46 13.69 -11.26
CA VAL A 39 -24.60 12.99 -11.88
C VAL A 39 -25.30 13.86 -12.91
N SER A 40 -25.44 15.16 -12.66
CA SER A 40 -26.10 16.10 -13.61
C SER A 40 -25.34 16.19 -14.94
N LYS A 41 -24.04 16.05 -14.94
CA LYS A 41 -23.14 16.12 -16.11
C LYS A 41 -23.08 14.82 -16.91
N MET A 42 -23.53 13.70 -16.33
CA MET A 42 -23.46 12.38 -16.96
C MET A 42 -24.46 12.23 -18.11
N LYS A 43 -24.19 11.29 -19.00
CA LYS A 43 -25.15 10.89 -20.03
C LYS A 43 -26.42 10.32 -19.38
N GLY A 44 -27.57 10.54 -20.02
CA GLY A 44 -28.79 9.85 -19.64
C GLY A 44 -28.65 8.33 -19.80
N GLY A 45 -29.02 7.58 -18.77
CA GLY A 45 -28.91 6.12 -18.77
C GLY A 45 -27.52 5.57 -18.43
N VAL A 46 -26.64 6.37 -17.84
CA VAL A 46 -25.32 5.92 -17.38
C VAL A 46 -25.46 4.79 -16.36
N ARG A 47 -24.49 3.91 -16.32
CA ARG A 47 -24.35 2.86 -15.32
C ARG A 47 -23.12 3.09 -14.47
N ILE A 48 -23.27 3.07 -13.14
CA ILE A 48 -22.20 3.36 -12.19
C ILE A 48 -21.87 2.11 -11.39
N ILE A 49 -20.61 1.79 -11.24
CA ILE A 49 -20.10 0.62 -10.52
C ILE A 49 -19.11 1.11 -9.46
N ASN A 50 -19.46 0.90 -8.20
CA ASN A 50 -18.58 1.21 -7.08
C ASN A 50 -18.31 -0.06 -6.26
N LEU A 51 -17.22 -0.73 -6.58
CA LEU A 51 -16.65 -1.85 -5.83
C LEU A 51 -15.32 -1.44 -5.18
N ALA A 52 -15.09 -0.13 -5.05
CA ALA A 52 -13.84 0.41 -4.51
C ALA A 52 -13.93 0.69 -3.01
N ARG A 53 -14.72 1.70 -2.62
CA ARG A 53 -14.92 2.09 -1.20
C ARG A 53 -16.27 2.79 -1.02
N GLY A 54 -16.87 2.61 0.18
CA GLY A 54 -17.99 3.44 0.63
C GLY A 54 -17.60 4.91 0.73
N GLY A 55 -18.58 5.81 0.59
CA GLY A 55 -18.39 7.26 0.69
C GLY A 55 -17.77 7.95 -0.54
N LEU A 56 -17.40 7.20 -1.60
CA LEU A 56 -17.00 7.78 -2.89
C LEU A 56 -18.17 8.33 -3.69
N VAL A 57 -19.36 7.81 -3.45
CA VAL A 57 -20.60 8.15 -4.15
C VAL A 57 -21.58 8.66 -3.12
N SER A 58 -22.27 9.76 -3.41
CA SER A 58 -23.39 10.26 -2.60
C SER A 58 -24.62 9.41 -2.86
N ASP A 59 -25.16 8.79 -1.82
CA ASP A 59 -26.35 7.93 -1.90
C ASP A 59 -27.55 8.73 -2.38
N ASP A 60 -27.76 9.95 -1.87
CA ASP A 60 -28.85 10.84 -2.30
C ASP A 60 -28.74 11.17 -3.80
N ALA A 61 -27.54 11.50 -4.29
CA ALA A 61 -27.32 11.80 -5.70
C ALA A 61 -27.61 10.60 -6.61
N ILE A 62 -27.30 9.39 -6.15
CA ILE A 62 -27.60 8.16 -6.88
C ILE A 62 -29.11 7.86 -6.89
N ILE A 63 -29.79 8.01 -5.75
CA ILE A 63 -31.23 7.77 -5.64
C ILE A 63 -31.97 8.72 -6.59
N ASP A 64 -31.69 10.03 -6.52
CA ASP A 64 -32.28 11.04 -7.42
C ASP A 64 -31.96 10.74 -8.90
N GLY A 65 -30.72 10.32 -9.17
CA GLY A 65 -30.26 9.94 -10.50
C GLY A 65 -31.01 8.73 -11.07
N LEU A 66 -31.31 7.73 -10.23
CA LEU A 66 -32.07 6.53 -10.59
C LEU A 66 -33.55 6.87 -10.82
N GLU A 67 -34.14 7.70 -9.97
CA GLU A 67 -35.53 8.13 -10.06
C GLU A 67 -35.79 8.98 -11.30
N SER A 68 -34.87 9.89 -11.62
CA SER A 68 -34.95 10.72 -12.82
C SER A 68 -34.61 9.97 -14.12
N GLY A 69 -34.07 8.75 -14.04
CA GLY A 69 -33.59 7.98 -15.19
C GLY A 69 -32.24 8.47 -15.75
N ARG A 70 -31.60 9.43 -15.11
CA ARG A 70 -30.23 9.86 -15.46
C ARG A 70 -29.25 8.70 -15.25
N VAL A 71 -29.36 8.01 -14.12
CA VAL A 71 -28.64 6.78 -13.84
C VAL A 71 -29.56 5.59 -14.13
N ALA A 72 -29.15 4.70 -15.03
CA ALA A 72 -29.96 3.51 -15.36
C ALA A 72 -29.75 2.39 -14.35
N LYS A 73 -28.58 2.28 -13.75
CA LYS A 73 -28.23 1.25 -12.76
C LYS A 73 -27.05 1.66 -11.91
N TYR A 74 -27.11 1.35 -10.62
CA TYR A 74 -26.00 1.44 -9.69
C TYR A 74 -25.63 0.07 -9.13
N ILE A 75 -24.37 -0.30 -9.19
CA ILE A 75 -23.83 -1.56 -8.66
C ILE A 75 -22.85 -1.21 -7.56
N THR A 76 -23.04 -1.77 -6.35
CA THR A 76 -22.17 -1.50 -5.21
C THR A 76 -22.08 -2.70 -4.27
N ASP A 77 -20.94 -2.84 -3.61
CA ASP A 77 -20.74 -3.73 -2.47
C ASP A 77 -20.61 -2.98 -1.13
N PHE A 78 -21.00 -1.68 -1.13
CA PHE A 78 -21.11 -0.82 0.06
C PHE A 78 -22.53 -0.23 0.17
N PRO A 79 -23.60 -1.05 0.12
CA PRO A 79 -24.95 -0.52 0.20
C PRO A 79 -25.32 -0.15 1.64
N ASP A 80 -26.04 0.95 1.78
CA ASP A 80 -26.81 1.24 2.98
C ASP A 80 -28.26 0.68 2.89
N ASN A 81 -29.04 0.90 3.93
CA ASN A 81 -30.43 0.41 3.97
C ASN A 81 -31.34 1.05 2.91
N HIS A 82 -31.07 2.28 2.51
CA HIS A 82 -31.87 2.98 1.49
C HIS A 82 -31.53 2.46 0.09
N LEU A 83 -30.23 2.29 -0.21
CA LEU A 83 -29.77 1.76 -1.49
C LEU A 83 -30.26 0.33 -1.75
N VAL A 84 -30.27 -0.53 -0.71
CA VAL A 84 -30.76 -1.92 -0.85
C VAL A 84 -32.21 -1.98 -1.31
N GLN A 85 -33.05 -1.02 -0.91
CA GLN A 85 -34.48 -0.96 -1.25
C GLN A 85 -34.75 -0.18 -2.55
N THR A 86 -33.75 0.51 -3.10
CA THR A 86 -33.91 1.36 -4.28
C THR A 86 -33.91 0.54 -5.56
N LYS A 87 -34.91 0.77 -6.41
CA LYS A 87 -35.00 0.10 -7.71
C LYS A 87 -33.79 0.40 -8.58
N ASN A 88 -33.33 -0.60 -9.33
CA ASN A 88 -32.15 -0.52 -10.20
C ASN A 88 -30.80 -0.40 -9.45
N VAL A 89 -30.77 -0.56 -8.15
CA VAL A 89 -29.54 -0.83 -7.41
C VAL A 89 -29.30 -2.35 -7.40
N VAL A 90 -28.04 -2.74 -7.66
CA VAL A 90 -27.54 -4.10 -7.45
C VAL A 90 -26.59 -4.04 -6.27
N ALA A 91 -27.10 -4.41 -5.12
CA ALA A 91 -26.32 -4.50 -3.89
C ALA A 91 -25.77 -5.91 -3.71
N MET A 92 -24.51 -5.99 -3.32
CA MET A 92 -23.86 -7.27 -3.00
C MET A 92 -23.05 -7.14 -1.71
N PRO A 93 -22.74 -8.24 -1.01
CA PRO A 93 -21.88 -8.17 0.16
C PRO A 93 -20.44 -7.83 -0.26
N HIS A 94 -19.77 -7.00 0.56
CA HIS A 94 -18.36 -6.67 0.38
C HIS A 94 -17.48 -7.82 0.86
N LEU A 95 -17.25 -8.80 0.00
CA LEU A 95 -16.42 -9.97 0.31
C LEU A 95 -14.97 -9.73 -0.08
N GLY A 96 -14.73 -8.95 -1.14
CA GLY A 96 -13.39 -8.69 -1.66
C GLY A 96 -12.65 -10.00 -1.90
N ALA A 97 -11.51 -10.15 -1.24
CA ALA A 97 -10.72 -11.38 -1.23
C ALA A 97 -11.03 -12.31 -0.04
N SER A 98 -12.13 -12.10 0.69
CA SER A 98 -12.50 -12.91 1.86
C SER A 98 -13.15 -14.23 1.44
N THR A 99 -12.39 -15.07 0.76
CA THR A 99 -12.72 -16.48 0.55
C THR A 99 -11.85 -17.35 1.48
N PRO A 100 -12.29 -18.55 1.88
CA PRO A 100 -11.50 -19.43 2.73
C PRO A 100 -10.09 -19.68 2.20
N GLU A 101 -9.94 -19.85 0.88
CA GLU A 101 -8.64 -20.04 0.23
C GLU A 101 -7.77 -18.78 0.32
N SER A 102 -8.36 -17.61 0.10
CA SER A 102 -7.64 -16.33 0.16
C SER A 102 -7.17 -16.02 1.58
N GLU A 103 -8.03 -16.21 2.58
CA GLU A 103 -7.68 -16.01 3.98
C GLU A 103 -6.55 -16.95 4.41
N THR A 104 -6.61 -18.22 4.03
CA THR A 104 -5.56 -19.20 4.29
C THR A 104 -4.25 -18.79 3.61
N ASN A 105 -4.28 -18.42 2.33
CA ASN A 105 -3.10 -18.00 1.60
C ASN A 105 -2.49 -16.71 2.17
N CYS A 106 -3.32 -15.73 2.54
CA CYS A 106 -2.84 -14.52 3.20
C CYS A 106 -2.16 -14.81 4.54
N ALA A 107 -2.72 -15.71 5.34
CA ALA A 107 -2.13 -16.11 6.61
C ALA A 107 -0.77 -16.82 6.43
N ILE A 108 -0.66 -17.72 5.45
CA ILE A 108 0.59 -18.41 5.10
C ILE A 108 1.63 -17.40 4.62
N MET A 109 1.27 -16.54 3.67
CA MET A 109 2.18 -15.49 3.16
C MET A 109 2.68 -14.59 4.27
N ALA A 110 1.79 -14.09 5.12
CA ALA A 110 2.17 -13.22 6.24
C ALA A 110 3.11 -13.93 7.23
N ALA A 111 2.86 -15.20 7.52
CA ALA A 111 3.72 -16.00 8.39
C ALA A 111 5.11 -16.25 7.78
N ASP A 112 5.18 -16.56 6.48
CA ASP A 112 6.43 -16.79 5.77
C ASP A 112 7.26 -15.50 5.65
N GLU A 113 6.64 -14.36 5.32
CA GLU A 113 7.30 -13.06 5.25
C GLU A 113 7.81 -12.62 6.63
N LEU A 114 7.02 -12.81 7.69
CA LEU A 114 7.44 -12.50 9.05
C LEU A 114 8.58 -13.39 9.50
N ARG A 115 8.53 -14.70 9.21
CA ARG A 115 9.61 -15.63 9.51
C ARG A 115 10.90 -15.23 8.80
N ASP A 116 10.84 -14.94 7.50
CA ASP A 116 12.01 -14.54 6.73
C ASP A 116 12.60 -13.20 7.24
N TYR A 117 11.75 -12.26 7.63
CA TYR A 117 12.20 -11.03 8.30
C TYR A 117 12.86 -11.31 9.65
N LEU A 118 12.29 -12.18 10.47
CA LEU A 118 12.81 -12.48 11.80
C LEU A 118 14.13 -13.28 11.75
N GLU A 119 14.22 -14.26 10.85
CA GLU A 119 15.36 -15.17 10.74
C GLU A 119 16.49 -14.62 9.85
N ASN A 120 16.14 -13.96 8.76
CA ASN A 120 17.08 -13.52 7.72
C ASN A 120 17.18 -12.00 7.56
N GLY A 121 16.26 -11.23 8.12
CA GLY A 121 16.21 -9.78 7.94
C GLY A 121 15.66 -9.34 6.58
N ASN A 122 15.22 -10.26 5.73
CA ASN A 122 14.66 -9.93 4.43
C ASN A 122 13.31 -9.21 4.58
N ILE A 123 13.02 -8.29 3.68
CA ILE A 123 11.75 -7.55 3.66
C ILE A 123 11.08 -7.78 2.30
N THR A 124 9.84 -8.24 2.34
CA THR A 124 8.99 -8.45 1.17
C THR A 124 7.61 -7.85 1.44
N ASN A 125 7.02 -7.18 0.46
CA ASN A 125 5.67 -6.58 0.51
C ASN A 125 5.43 -5.58 1.65
N SER A 126 6.47 -4.97 2.21
CA SER A 126 6.31 -4.01 3.29
C SER A 126 5.66 -2.70 2.80
N VAL A 127 4.71 -2.18 3.58
CA VAL A 127 4.02 -0.91 3.28
C VAL A 127 4.95 0.30 3.38
N ASN A 128 5.85 0.31 4.37
CA ASN A 128 6.67 1.46 4.73
C ASN A 128 8.17 1.29 4.46
N LEU A 129 8.67 0.06 4.36
CA LEU A 129 10.07 -0.23 4.07
C LEU A 129 10.24 -0.72 2.64
N PRO A 130 11.43 -0.58 2.04
CA PRO A 130 11.71 -1.11 0.71
C PRO A 130 11.81 -2.64 0.74
N ASP A 131 11.39 -3.29 -0.34
CA ASP A 131 11.69 -4.71 -0.54
C ASP A 131 13.20 -4.90 -0.68
N LEU A 132 13.76 -5.74 0.17
CA LEU A 132 15.19 -5.99 0.24
C LEU A 132 15.46 -7.41 0.69
N THR A 133 16.16 -8.17 -0.14
CA THR A 133 16.60 -9.52 0.18
C THR A 133 18.10 -9.65 -0.06
N MET A 134 18.79 -10.34 0.85
CA MET A 134 20.20 -10.62 0.74
C MET A 134 20.47 -12.03 1.28
N ARG A 135 21.10 -12.87 0.48
CA ARG A 135 21.55 -14.18 0.96
C ARG A 135 22.57 -13.97 2.09
N ARG A 136 22.38 -14.72 3.19
CA ARG A 136 23.31 -14.62 4.34
C ARG A 136 24.72 -15.04 3.93
N SER A 137 25.68 -14.22 4.38
CA SER A 137 27.13 -14.48 4.33
C SER A 137 27.73 -14.02 5.66
N GLY A 138 28.91 -14.48 5.99
CA GLY A 138 29.54 -14.14 7.27
C GLY A 138 28.91 -14.78 8.50
N ASP A 139 29.41 -14.41 9.66
CA ASP A 139 29.04 -14.99 10.95
C ASP A 139 27.88 -14.29 11.65
N CYS A 140 27.59 -13.06 11.22
CA CYS A 140 26.57 -12.23 11.84
C CYS A 140 25.98 -11.25 10.83
N ARG A 141 24.65 -11.02 10.91
CA ARG A 141 23.95 -10.02 10.13
C ARG A 141 23.43 -8.91 11.02
N ILE A 142 23.67 -7.68 10.62
CA ILE A 142 23.17 -6.48 11.28
C ILE A 142 22.16 -5.82 10.33
N CYS A 143 20.95 -5.60 10.82
CA CYS A 143 19.86 -4.98 10.10
C CYS A 143 19.55 -3.62 10.73
N VAL A 144 19.61 -2.57 9.94
CA VAL A 144 19.45 -1.18 10.41
C VAL A 144 18.32 -0.50 9.64
N ILE A 145 17.31 -0.02 10.36
CA ILE A 145 16.30 0.90 9.85
C ILE A 145 16.76 2.32 10.21
N HIS A 146 16.82 3.19 9.21
CA HIS A 146 17.26 4.57 9.41
C HIS A 146 16.55 5.55 8.50
N LYS A 147 16.70 6.85 8.76
CA LYS A 147 16.22 7.89 7.84
C LYS A 147 17.03 7.89 6.55
N ASN A 148 16.36 8.13 5.43
CA ASN A 148 16.99 8.26 4.12
C ASN A 148 17.56 9.66 3.93
N VAL A 149 18.64 9.97 4.64
CA VAL A 149 19.34 11.26 4.57
C VAL A 149 20.84 11.04 4.31
N PRO A 150 21.55 12.02 3.73
CA PRO A 150 23.00 11.95 3.52
C PRO A 150 23.75 11.60 4.80
N THR A 151 24.91 10.99 4.66
CA THR A 151 25.87 10.64 5.71
C THR A 151 25.55 9.41 6.57
N VAL A 152 24.31 8.99 6.73
CA VAL A 152 23.95 7.86 7.62
C VAL A 152 24.69 6.59 7.24
N LEU A 153 24.67 6.21 5.95
CA LEU A 153 25.35 5.00 5.50
C LEU A 153 26.88 5.09 5.70
N SER A 154 27.47 6.24 5.42
CA SER A 154 28.92 6.45 5.63
C SER A 154 29.29 6.43 7.12
N SER A 155 28.43 6.92 8.01
CA SER A 155 28.66 6.85 9.46
C SER A 155 28.60 5.39 9.98
N ILE A 156 27.67 4.59 9.47
CA ILE A 156 27.59 3.17 9.80
C ILE A 156 28.86 2.45 9.31
N VAL A 157 29.28 2.64 8.05
CA VAL A 157 30.49 1.99 7.49
C VAL A 157 31.74 2.46 8.23
N LYS A 158 31.82 3.75 8.58
CA LYS A 158 32.95 4.27 9.36
C LYS A 158 33.03 3.61 10.75
N LEU A 159 31.95 3.39 11.42
CA LEU A 159 31.93 2.69 12.72
C LEU A 159 32.54 1.30 12.61
N PHE A 160 32.20 0.51 11.57
CA PHE A 160 32.82 -0.81 11.36
C PHE A 160 34.32 -0.69 11.07
N SER A 161 34.75 0.29 10.28
CA SER A 161 36.14 0.54 9.99
C SER A 161 36.93 0.91 11.25
N ASP A 162 36.38 1.80 12.09
CA ASP A 162 36.99 2.24 13.35
C ASP A 162 37.15 1.08 14.36
N LEU A 163 36.26 0.07 14.28
CA LEU A 163 36.27 -1.13 15.11
C LEU A 163 37.05 -2.30 14.48
N GLU A 164 37.70 -2.09 13.33
CA GLU A 164 38.43 -3.11 12.57
C GLU A 164 37.55 -4.38 12.28
N ILE A 165 36.26 -4.16 11.94
CA ILE A 165 35.34 -5.21 11.57
C ILE A 165 35.22 -5.28 10.05
N ASN A 166 35.48 -6.47 9.49
CA ASN A 166 35.33 -6.68 8.06
C ASN A 166 33.87 -6.87 7.67
N VAL A 167 33.42 -6.14 6.64
CA VAL A 167 32.08 -6.26 6.05
C VAL A 167 32.16 -7.20 4.87
N GLU A 168 31.51 -8.36 4.99
CA GLU A 168 31.43 -9.38 3.94
C GLU A 168 30.46 -8.98 2.84
N ASN A 169 29.32 -8.41 3.24
CA ASN A 169 28.30 -7.96 2.31
C ASN A 169 27.51 -6.80 2.91
N LEU A 170 27.07 -5.89 2.05
CA LEU A 170 26.24 -4.74 2.45
C LEU A 170 25.25 -4.41 1.34
N ILE A 171 23.99 -4.25 1.72
CA ILE A 171 22.97 -3.75 0.82
C ILE A 171 22.12 -2.70 1.53
N ASN A 172 21.86 -1.60 0.82
CA ASN A 172 20.99 -0.53 1.30
C ASN A 172 19.95 -0.20 0.26
N LYS A 173 18.70 -0.08 0.68
CA LYS A 173 17.62 0.45 -0.13
C LYS A 173 16.79 1.46 0.64
N SER A 174 16.21 2.41 -0.09
CA SER A 174 15.35 3.43 0.48
C SER A 174 13.95 3.40 -0.14
N LYS A 175 12.96 3.81 0.64
CA LYS A 175 11.58 4.05 0.23
C LYS A 175 11.11 5.33 0.90
N LYS A 176 10.99 6.41 0.12
CA LYS A 176 10.65 7.75 0.64
C LYS A 176 11.65 8.20 1.72
N GLU A 177 11.18 8.42 2.94
CA GLU A 177 11.96 8.95 4.07
C GLU A 177 12.71 7.88 4.86
N LEU A 178 12.47 6.60 4.59
CA LEU A 178 13.08 5.48 5.29
C LEU A 178 14.05 4.73 4.40
N ALA A 179 15.10 4.22 5.02
CA ALA A 179 16.03 3.29 4.40
C ALA A 179 16.25 2.08 5.30
N TYR A 180 16.59 0.98 4.66
CA TYR A 180 16.92 -0.27 5.32
C TYR A 180 18.25 -0.76 4.81
N THR A 181 19.18 -1.03 5.74
CA THR A 181 20.51 -1.53 5.45
C THR A 181 20.69 -2.90 6.09
N MET A 182 21.13 -3.88 5.31
CA MET A 182 21.61 -5.17 5.81
C MET A 182 23.12 -5.26 5.63
N ILE A 183 23.81 -5.72 6.65
CA ILE A 183 25.28 -5.81 6.70
C ILE A 183 25.66 -7.17 7.27
N ASP A 184 26.37 -7.96 6.50
CA ASP A 184 26.96 -9.22 6.96
C ASP A 184 28.44 -8.98 7.30
N ILE A 185 28.85 -9.47 8.46
CA ILE A 185 30.21 -9.27 9.00
C ILE A 185 30.87 -10.61 9.35
N ASP A 186 32.21 -10.58 9.41
CA ASP A 186 33.09 -11.75 9.59
C ASP A 186 33.19 -12.28 11.03
N ARG A 187 32.44 -11.70 11.96
CA ARG A 187 32.49 -12.10 13.38
C ARG A 187 31.17 -11.90 14.11
N LYS A 188 31.01 -12.60 15.21
CA LYS A 188 29.85 -12.41 16.09
C LYS A 188 30.04 -11.16 16.93
N VAL A 189 28.99 -10.37 17.03
CA VAL A 189 28.91 -9.16 17.86
C VAL A 189 27.74 -9.25 18.83
N GLY A 190 27.77 -8.45 19.88
CA GLY A 190 26.76 -8.41 20.93
C GLY A 190 26.07 -7.06 21.05
N ASP A 191 25.42 -6.84 22.19
CA ASP A 191 24.56 -5.67 22.43
C ASP A 191 25.33 -4.33 22.37
N ALA A 192 26.62 -4.33 22.73
CA ALA A 192 27.47 -3.14 22.58
C ALA A 192 27.54 -2.60 21.13
N MET A 193 27.41 -3.49 20.13
CA MET A 193 27.32 -3.06 18.73
C MET A 193 25.97 -2.42 18.42
N ILE A 194 24.90 -2.92 18.99
CA ILE A 194 23.56 -2.31 18.87
C ILE A 194 23.62 -0.89 19.41
N GLU A 195 24.11 -0.72 20.63
CA GLU A 195 24.23 0.58 21.30
C GLU A 195 25.12 1.54 20.50
N ALA A 196 26.23 1.06 19.95
CA ALA A 196 27.12 1.88 19.13
C ALA A 196 26.46 2.38 17.82
N ILE A 197 25.67 1.54 17.16
CA ILE A 197 24.95 1.94 15.94
C ILE A 197 23.73 2.82 16.29
N GLU A 198 22.99 2.49 17.34
CA GLU A 198 21.82 3.29 17.79
C GLU A 198 22.24 4.67 18.30
N GLY A 199 23.51 4.83 18.73
CA GLY A 199 24.10 6.13 19.07
C GLY A 199 24.41 7.04 17.88
N LEU A 200 24.34 6.54 16.65
CA LEU A 200 24.51 7.35 15.45
C LEU A 200 23.23 8.15 15.13
N ASP A 201 23.40 9.33 14.56
CA ASP A 201 22.28 10.17 14.15
C ASP A 201 21.40 9.50 13.10
N ASN A 202 20.08 9.72 13.23
CA ASN A 202 19.07 9.25 12.26
C ASN A 202 18.89 7.72 12.17
N ILE A 203 19.44 6.95 13.08
CA ILE A 203 19.12 5.53 13.27
C ILE A 203 17.77 5.41 13.98
N ILE A 204 16.96 4.47 13.54
CA ILE A 204 15.60 4.23 14.10
C ILE A 204 15.57 2.91 14.86
N LYS A 205 16.18 1.85 14.27
CA LYS A 205 16.18 0.52 14.87
C LYS A 205 17.35 -0.31 14.36
N VAL A 206 17.95 -1.05 15.28
CA VAL A 206 19.01 -2.03 14.97
C VAL A 206 18.61 -3.42 15.44
N ARG A 207 18.93 -4.42 14.64
CA ARG A 207 18.76 -5.83 14.98
C ARG A 207 19.99 -6.62 14.58
N ILE A 208 20.41 -7.53 15.44
CA ILE A 208 21.47 -8.49 15.15
C ILE A 208 20.85 -9.87 14.98
N LEU A 209 21.17 -10.52 13.86
CA LEU A 209 20.78 -11.89 13.54
C LEU A 209 22.04 -12.76 13.59
N LYS A 210 22.05 -13.72 14.50
CA LYS A 210 23.19 -14.65 14.76
C LYS A 210 23.05 -15.92 13.93
#